data_5485437c25c6af5597531f269fb6cfc6
#
_entry.id   5485437c25c6af5597531f269fb6cfc6
#
_cell.length_a   1.000
_cell.length_b   1.000
_cell.length_c   1.000
_cell.angle_alpha   90.00
_cell.angle_beta   90.00
_cell.angle_gamma   90.00
#
_symmetry.space_group_name_H-M   'P 1'
#
loop_
_entity.id
_entity.type
_entity.pdbx_description
1 polymer ?
#
loop_
_entity_poly.entity_id
_entity_poly.type
_entity_poly.pdbx_seq_one_letter_code
_entity_poly.pdbx_strand_id
1 'polypeptide(L)'
;MLLVPFSRNHRSLVLAIGCTLVISSCATAHNSTTSRAADDYYSPQVLKMENAVYSPTIHTVQLFKKGFELAPPLIQLNSDESLILRFDDLQQYTENLSYTVVHCDANWKQSDLMSGQYLTGAMNDYIPAGRQSFNTLQQFIEYEVEVPNGMMQFTRSGNYLLKVYRDSDEEDLVLTRRFMV
;
A
#
# COMPACT_ATOMS: atom_id res chain seq x y z
N MET A 1 77.48 -62.95 -5.81
CA MET A 1 78.08 -63.58 -4.56
C MET A 1 77.12 -63.11 -3.43
N LEU A 2 76.46 -64.15 -2.87
CA LEU A 2 75.94 -64.32 -1.51
C LEU A 2 74.91 -63.27 -1.06
N LEU A 3 73.81 -63.60 -0.70
CA LEU A 3 73.04 -64.58 0.07
C LEU A 3 71.96 -63.80 0.83
N VAL A 4 70.75 -64.30 0.72
CA VAL A 4 69.58 -64.13 1.55
C VAL A 4 69.88 -64.60 2.98
N PRO A 5 69.15 -64.28 4.06
CA PRO A 5 67.75 -64.72 4.26
C PRO A 5 66.87 -63.76 5.12
N PHE A 6 65.56 -63.71 4.88
CA PHE A 6 64.50 -64.44 5.56
C PHE A 6 64.35 -64.24 7.09
N SER A 7 63.23 -63.67 7.50
CA SER A 7 62.46 -64.05 8.69
C SER A 7 61.28 -63.06 8.90
N ARG A 8 60.07 -63.39 8.62
CA ARG A 8 59.01 -64.12 9.31
C ARG A 8 58.44 -63.42 10.56
N ASN A 9 57.19 -63.10 10.39
CA ASN A 9 56.07 -63.07 11.38
C ASN A 9 56.08 -61.99 12.49
N HIS A 10 55.05 -61.18 12.58
CA HIS A 10 53.98 -61.54 13.51
C HIS A 10 52.71 -60.66 13.21
N ARG A 11 51.60 -61.39 13.20
CA ARG A 11 50.24 -60.80 13.19
C ARG A 11 50.05 -60.00 14.47
N SER A 12 49.57 -58.77 14.30
CA SER A 12 48.79 -58.14 15.34
C SER A 12 47.63 -57.35 14.66
N LEU A 13 46.51 -58.00 14.80
CA LEU A 13 45.20 -57.52 14.48
C LEU A 13 44.88 -56.39 15.49
N VAL A 14 44.99 -55.12 15.11
CA VAL A 14 44.48 -54.04 15.91
C VAL A 14 43.21 -53.58 15.25
N LEU A 15 42.11 -53.97 15.87
CA LEU A 15 40.77 -53.50 15.56
C LEU A 15 40.67 -52.02 15.97
N ALA A 16 40.88 -51.11 15.03
CA ALA A 16 40.58 -49.72 15.26
C ALA A 16 39.10 -49.49 14.98
N ILE A 17 38.33 -49.41 16.04
CA ILE A 17 36.95 -48.94 16.00
C ILE A 17 36.99 -47.45 15.68
N GLY A 18 36.81 -47.14 14.44
CA GLY A 18 36.62 -45.73 13.98
C GLY A 18 35.24 -45.24 14.40
N CYS A 19 35.22 -44.52 15.50
CA CYS A 19 34.03 -43.76 15.93
C CYS A 19 33.84 -42.63 14.95
N THR A 20 33.03 -42.79 13.90
CA THR A 20 32.56 -41.74 13.03
C THR A 20 31.55 -40.93 13.80
N LEU A 21 31.99 -39.81 14.39
CA LEU A 21 31.12 -38.75 14.88
C LEU A 21 30.42 -38.10 13.68
N VAL A 22 29.20 -38.52 13.43
CA VAL A 22 28.28 -37.81 12.55
C VAL A 22 27.84 -36.56 13.31
N ILE A 23 28.51 -35.43 13.03
CA ILE A 23 28.07 -34.13 13.49
C ILE A 23 26.85 -33.81 12.62
N SER A 24 25.66 -34.12 13.13
CA SER A 24 24.40 -33.62 12.58
C SER A 24 24.35 -32.14 12.83
N SER A 25 24.81 -31.38 11.84
CA SER A 25 24.62 -29.93 11.79
C SER A 25 23.14 -29.66 11.58
N CYS A 26 22.40 -29.48 12.68
CA CYS A 26 21.12 -28.79 12.61
C CYS A 26 21.36 -27.38 12.07
N ALA A 27 21.20 -27.20 10.79
CA ALA A 27 21.01 -25.90 10.21
C ALA A 27 19.64 -25.39 10.72
N THR A 28 19.68 -24.64 11.81
CA THR A 28 18.56 -23.79 12.19
C THR A 28 18.39 -22.78 11.06
N ALA A 29 17.41 -23.04 10.21
CA ALA A 29 16.93 -22.02 9.29
C ALA A 29 16.36 -20.90 10.17
N HIS A 30 17.18 -19.90 10.44
CA HIS A 30 16.68 -18.62 10.89
C HIS A 30 15.84 -18.07 9.73
N ASN A 31 14.54 -18.32 9.79
CA ASN A 31 13.59 -17.49 9.06
C ASN A 31 13.73 -16.07 9.59
N SER A 32 14.54 -15.29 8.91
CA SER A 32 14.61 -13.85 9.07
C SER A 32 13.32 -13.23 8.47
N THR A 33 12.22 -13.41 9.20
CA THR A 33 10.93 -12.78 8.87
C THR A 33 10.86 -11.32 9.37
N THR A 34 11.95 -10.79 9.90
CA THR A 34 11.97 -9.44 10.50
C THR A 34 12.49 -8.34 9.58
N SER A 35 13.02 -8.65 8.40
CA SER A 35 13.51 -7.61 7.48
C SER A 35 12.47 -7.12 6.47
N ARG A 36 11.38 -7.86 6.25
CA ARG A 36 10.35 -7.46 5.28
C ARG A 36 9.50 -6.27 5.70
N ALA A 37 9.26 -6.09 6.99
CA ALA A 37 8.40 -4.99 7.45
C ALA A 37 9.09 -3.62 7.39
N ALA A 38 10.42 -3.56 7.48
CA ALA A 38 11.15 -2.31 7.42
C ALA A 38 11.45 -1.89 5.96
N ASP A 39 11.70 -2.86 5.07
CA ASP A 39 11.89 -2.58 3.64
C ASP A 39 10.59 -2.16 2.94
N ASP A 40 9.45 -2.67 3.40
CA ASP A 40 8.13 -2.33 2.84
C ASP A 40 7.69 -0.90 3.22
N TYR A 41 8.17 -0.37 4.35
CA TYR A 41 7.86 1.00 4.79
C TYR A 41 8.55 2.08 3.93
N TYR A 42 9.71 1.79 3.35
CA TYR A 42 10.48 2.72 2.50
C TYR A 42 10.40 2.40 1.00
N SER A 43 9.69 1.36 0.62
CA SER A 43 9.45 1.08 -0.81
C SER A 43 8.51 2.12 -1.38
N PRO A 44 8.89 2.88 -2.41
CA PRO A 44 7.98 3.84 -3.03
C PRO A 44 6.73 3.10 -3.50
N GLN A 45 5.58 3.55 -3.03
CA GLN A 45 4.31 2.94 -3.39
C GLN A 45 4.01 3.25 -4.86
N VAL A 46 3.81 2.21 -5.67
CA VAL A 46 3.45 2.40 -7.08
C VAL A 46 1.98 2.78 -7.18
N LEU A 47 1.70 3.96 -7.73
CA LEU A 47 0.34 4.42 -7.99
C LEU A 47 -0.37 3.46 -8.95
N LYS A 48 -1.45 2.86 -8.48
CA LYS A 48 -2.34 2.02 -9.28
C LYS A 48 -3.52 2.85 -9.76
N MET A 49 -3.79 2.80 -11.06
CA MET A 49 -4.92 3.51 -11.67
C MET A 49 -6.24 2.73 -11.46
N GLU A 50 -6.49 2.28 -10.23
CA GLU A 50 -7.65 1.48 -9.82
C GLU A 50 -8.09 1.86 -8.40
N ASN A 51 -9.21 1.28 -7.94
CA ASN A 51 -9.60 1.39 -6.54
C ASN A 51 -8.63 0.57 -5.69
N ALA A 52 -7.79 1.24 -4.93
CA ALA A 52 -6.80 0.61 -4.08
C ALA A 52 -6.77 1.25 -2.69
N VAL A 53 -6.28 0.50 -1.71
CA VAL A 53 -5.95 0.97 -0.37
C VAL A 53 -4.49 0.57 -0.13
N TYR A 54 -3.66 1.52 0.25
CA TYR A 54 -2.22 1.34 0.44
C TYR A 54 -1.85 1.24 1.93
N SER A 55 -2.63 1.89 2.80
CA SER A 55 -2.42 1.80 4.24
C SER A 55 -3.28 0.68 4.86
N PRO A 56 -2.68 -0.21 5.66
CA PRO A 56 -3.40 -1.32 6.29
C PRO A 56 -4.40 -0.88 7.36
N THR A 57 -4.34 0.36 7.82
CA THR A 57 -5.24 0.91 8.85
C THR A 57 -6.51 1.50 8.26
N ILE A 58 -6.54 1.72 6.95
CA ILE A 58 -7.68 2.32 6.24
C ILE A 58 -8.73 1.27 5.88
N HIS A 59 -9.94 1.51 6.31
CA HIS A 59 -11.08 0.62 6.13
C HIS A 59 -12.32 1.37 5.64
N THR A 60 -13.37 0.63 5.28
CA THR A 60 -14.73 1.15 4.95
C THR A 60 -14.72 2.26 3.90
N VAL A 61 -13.81 2.18 2.91
CA VAL A 61 -13.65 3.26 1.92
C VAL A 61 -14.81 3.26 0.93
N GLN A 62 -15.57 4.34 0.95
CA GLN A 62 -16.73 4.60 0.10
C GLN A 62 -16.52 5.90 -0.69
N LEU A 63 -16.91 5.87 -1.96
CA LEU A 63 -17.03 7.06 -2.79
C LEU A 63 -18.39 7.02 -3.47
N PHE A 64 -19.25 7.97 -3.18
CA PHE A 64 -20.63 7.98 -3.63
C PHE A 64 -21.10 9.41 -3.93
N LYS A 65 -22.20 9.52 -4.70
CA LYS A 65 -22.81 10.81 -5.00
C LYS A 65 -23.50 11.37 -3.75
N LYS A 66 -23.26 12.61 -3.40
CA LYS A 66 -23.85 13.29 -2.24
C LYS A 66 -25.37 13.16 -2.23
N GLY A 67 -25.89 12.66 -1.12
CA GLY A 67 -27.32 12.35 -0.96
C GLY A 67 -27.80 11.02 -1.55
N PHE A 68 -26.91 10.25 -2.21
CA PHE A 68 -27.25 8.97 -2.84
C PHE A 68 -26.14 7.94 -2.62
N GLU A 69 -26.05 7.41 -1.41
CA GLU A 69 -24.94 6.52 -0.98
C GLU A 69 -24.81 5.22 -1.80
N LEU A 70 -25.88 4.76 -2.44
CA LEU A 70 -25.89 3.57 -3.28
C LEU A 70 -25.65 3.86 -4.76
N ALA A 71 -25.59 5.13 -5.16
CA ALA A 71 -25.34 5.48 -6.54
C ALA A 71 -23.84 5.35 -6.89
N PRO A 72 -23.52 4.99 -8.14
CA PRO A 72 -22.13 4.99 -8.59
C PRO A 72 -21.52 6.38 -8.47
N PRO A 73 -20.22 6.49 -8.30
CA PRO A 73 -19.52 7.79 -8.20
C PRO A 73 -19.43 8.46 -9.58
N LEU A 74 -20.54 9.00 -10.01
CA LEU A 74 -20.72 9.73 -11.26
C LEU A 74 -21.43 11.04 -10.98
N ILE A 75 -20.84 12.13 -11.42
CA ILE A 75 -21.43 13.47 -11.37
C ILE A 75 -21.48 14.11 -12.75
N GLN A 76 -22.39 15.05 -12.94
CA GLN A 76 -22.52 15.78 -14.20
C GLN A 76 -21.63 17.02 -14.20
N LEU A 77 -20.88 17.20 -15.30
CA LEU A 77 -20.05 18.40 -15.49
C LEU A 77 -20.91 19.67 -15.49
N ASN A 78 -20.41 20.73 -14.87
CA ASN A 78 -21.10 22.04 -14.72
C ASN A 78 -22.43 21.97 -13.96
N SER A 79 -22.59 21.00 -13.08
CA SER A 79 -23.73 20.91 -12.16
C SER A 79 -23.29 21.17 -10.71
N ASP A 80 -24.25 21.31 -9.81
CA ASP A 80 -24.01 21.42 -8.37
C ASP A 80 -23.81 20.06 -7.69
N GLU A 81 -23.62 18.99 -8.47
CA GLU A 81 -23.44 17.66 -7.95
C GLU A 81 -22.01 17.45 -7.41
N SER A 82 -21.91 16.72 -6.33
CA SER A 82 -20.63 16.39 -5.71
C SER A 82 -20.60 14.92 -5.26
N LEU A 83 -19.41 14.43 -5.05
CA LEU A 83 -19.13 13.11 -4.45
C LEU A 83 -18.68 13.30 -3.01
N ILE A 84 -19.00 12.32 -2.18
CA ILE A 84 -18.47 12.18 -0.84
C ILE A 84 -17.51 11.00 -0.83
N LEU A 85 -16.24 11.27 -0.47
CA LEU A 85 -15.31 10.24 -0.05
C LEU A 85 -15.43 10.11 1.46
N ARG A 86 -15.69 8.89 1.95
CA ARG A 86 -15.73 8.56 3.37
C ARG A 86 -14.88 7.31 3.62
N PHE A 87 -14.08 7.33 4.69
CA PHE A 87 -13.29 6.17 5.09
C PHE A 87 -12.94 6.24 6.57
N ASP A 88 -12.65 5.07 7.14
CA ASP A 88 -12.25 4.91 8.53
C ASP A 88 -10.77 4.60 8.61
N ASP A 89 -10.06 5.25 9.53
CA ASP A 89 -8.71 4.92 9.93
C ASP A 89 -8.69 4.33 11.34
N LEU A 90 -8.15 3.13 11.48
CA LEU A 90 -8.04 2.44 12.77
C LEU A 90 -6.87 2.94 13.63
N GLN A 91 -6.17 3.98 13.20
CA GLN A 91 -5.18 4.65 14.03
C GLN A 91 -5.85 5.45 15.15
N GLN A 92 -5.10 5.69 16.24
CA GLN A 92 -5.63 6.42 17.39
C GLN A 92 -5.34 7.92 17.36
N TYR A 93 -4.67 8.38 16.31
CA TYR A 93 -4.31 9.79 16.10
C TYR A 93 -4.73 10.24 14.70
N THR A 94 -5.10 11.50 14.59
CA THR A 94 -5.44 12.12 13.31
C THR A 94 -4.19 12.38 12.48
N GLU A 95 -4.24 12.00 11.20
CA GLU A 95 -3.21 12.30 10.21
C GLU A 95 -3.59 13.55 9.41
N ASN A 96 -2.59 14.25 8.90
CA ASN A 96 -2.79 15.30 7.91
C ASN A 96 -2.90 14.65 6.53
N LEU A 97 -4.09 14.58 6.02
CA LEU A 97 -4.36 13.98 4.72
C LEU A 97 -4.65 15.04 3.68
N SER A 98 -4.10 14.81 2.51
CA SER A 98 -4.32 15.65 1.32
C SER A 98 -4.88 14.78 0.20
N TYR A 99 -5.55 15.42 -0.75
CA TYR A 99 -6.04 14.72 -1.94
C TYR A 99 -5.80 15.55 -3.21
N THR A 100 -5.69 14.86 -4.31
CA THR A 100 -5.68 15.39 -5.67
C THR A 100 -6.45 14.48 -6.58
N VAL A 101 -6.73 14.93 -7.79
CA VAL A 101 -7.40 14.12 -8.81
C VAL A 101 -6.55 14.05 -10.08
N VAL A 102 -6.54 12.88 -10.69
CA VAL A 102 -5.81 12.58 -11.91
C VAL A 102 -6.82 12.26 -13.01
N HIS A 103 -6.76 12.96 -14.14
CA HIS A 103 -7.59 12.68 -15.30
C HIS A 103 -7.08 11.45 -16.04
N CYS A 104 -7.99 10.54 -16.43
CA CYS A 104 -7.69 9.30 -17.11
C CYS A 104 -8.38 9.22 -18.47
N ASP A 105 -7.79 8.44 -19.35
CA ASP A 105 -8.40 8.06 -20.64
C ASP A 105 -9.52 7.01 -20.43
N ALA A 106 -10.13 6.56 -21.54
CA ALA A 106 -11.18 5.54 -21.53
C ALA A 106 -10.70 4.17 -20.98
N ASN A 107 -9.39 3.91 -20.99
CA ASN A 107 -8.77 2.69 -20.51
C ASN A 107 -8.23 2.83 -19.06
N TRP A 108 -8.58 3.90 -18.38
CA TRP A 108 -8.09 4.23 -17.05
C TRP A 108 -6.56 4.42 -16.95
N LYS A 109 -5.92 4.83 -18.04
CA LYS A 109 -4.54 5.31 -18.00
C LYS A 109 -4.54 6.81 -17.75
N GLN A 110 -3.55 7.29 -17.03
CA GLN A 110 -3.36 8.72 -16.86
C GLN A 110 -3.27 9.39 -18.23
N SER A 111 -4.02 10.46 -18.42
CA SER A 111 -3.97 11.25 -19.64
C SER A 111 -2.75 12.17 -19.67
N ASP A 112 -2.39 12.65 -20.86
CA ASP A 112 -1.30 13.61 -21.04
C ASP A 112 -1.72 15.07 -20.67
N LEU A 113 -2.91 15.25 -20.10
CA LEU A 113 -3.41 16.55 -19.70
C LEU A 113 -2.74 17.05 -18.42
N MET A 114 -2.33 18.31 -18.42
CA MET A 114 -1.89 18.98 -17.19
C MET A 114 -3.10 19.28 -16.30
N SER A 115 -2.91 19.32 -14.97
CA SER A 115 -4.00 19.51 -14.00
C SER A 115 -4.84 20.76 -14.29
N GLY A 116 -4.23 21.87 -14.67
CA GLY A 116 -4.93 23.11 -15.04
C GLY A 116 -5.76 23.03 -16.33
N GLN A 117 -5.73 21.93 -17.08
CA GLN A 117 -6.55 21.72 -18.28
C GLN A 117 -7.87 21.01 -17.97
N TYR A 118 -7.99 20.36 -16.81
CA TYR A 118 -9.20 19.65 -16.38
C TYR A 118 -9.72 20.08 -15.01
N LEU A 119 -8.92 20.89 -14.27
CA LEU A 119 -9.32 21.51 -13.02
C LEU A 119 -9.22 23.04 -13.10
N THR A 120 -10.02 23.73 -12.33
CA THR A 120 -9.85 25.15 -11.98
C THR A 120 -9.85 25.30 -10.47
N GLY A 121 -9.12 26.29 -9.98
CA GLY A 121 -8.88 26.49 -8.55
C GLY A 121 -7.69 25.70 -8.02
N ALA A 122 -7.84 25.05 -6.89
CA ALA A 122 -6.78 24.25 -6.27
C ALA A 122 -6.56 22.92 -7.04
N MET A 123 -5.32 22.53 -7.22
CA MET A 123 -4.96 21.23 -7.84
C MET A 123 -4.92 20.11 -6.79
N ASN A 124 -4.73 20.46 -5.55
CA ASN A 124 -4.79 19.61 -4.37
C ASN A 124 -5.47 20.37 -3.23
N ASP A 125 -6.00 19.64 -2.26
CA ASP A 125 -6.64 20.22 -1.09
C ASP A 125 -6.49 19.26 0.10
N TYR A 126 -6.76 19.76 1.29
CA TYR A 126 -6.68 18.99 2.52
C TYR A 126 -7.99 18.29 2.82
N ILE A 127 -7.89 17.09 3.40
CA ILE A 127 -9.05 16.42 3.98
C ILE A 127 -9.28 17.02 5.37
N PRO A 128 -10.51 17.45 5.70
CA PRO A 128 -10.82 17.96 7.04
C PRO A 128 -10.45 16.95 8.12
N ALA A 129 -10.10 17.46 9.32
CA ALA A 129 -9.78 16.62 10.46
C ALA A 129 -10.90 15.61 10.73
N GLY A 130 -10.52 14.34 10.85
CA GLY A 130 -11.46 13.26 11.04
C GLY A 130 -12.19 13.33 12.40
N ARG A 131 -13.33 12.66 12.47
CA ARG A 131 -14.14 12.54 13.68
C ARG A 131 -13.78 11.23 14.39
N GLN A 132 -13.35 11.33 15.63
CA GLN A 132 -13.06 10.14 16.44
C GLN A 132 -14.36 9.41 16.81
N SER A 133 -14.35 8.09 16.67
CA SER A 133 -15.45 7.23 17.13
C SER A 133 -15.62 7.32 18.64
N PHE A 134 -16.87 7.22 19.11
CA PHE A 134 -17.18 7.25 20.53
C PHE A 134 -17.89 5.97 20.93
N ASN A 135 -17.47 5.40 22.08
CA ASN A 135 -18.10 4.20 22.68
C ASN A 135 -18.12 2.96 21.74
N THR A 136 -17.07 2.78 20.94
CA THR A 136 -16.87 1.63 20.07
C THR A 136 -15.83 0.67 20.64
N LEU A 137 -15.95 -0.65 20.37
CA LEU A 137 -14.96 -1.65 20.80
C LEU A 137 -13.60 -1.43 20.14
N GLN A 138 -13.61 -1.14 18.86
CA GLN A 138 -12.45 -0.69 18.10
C GLN A 138 -12.61 0.80 17.84
N GLN A 139 -11.68 1.59 18.30
CA GLN A 139 -11.64 3.02 17.99
C GLN A 139 -11.17 3.23 16.56
N PHE A 140 -11.75 4.19 15.90
CA PHE A 140 -11.38 4.63 14.56
C PHE A 140 -11.61 6.13 14.41
N ILE A 141 -11.02 6.70 13.37
CA ILE A 141 -11.23 8.07 12.96
C ILE A 141 -11.92 8.05 11.60
N GLU A 142 -13.11 8.61 11.52
CA GLU A 142 -13.86 8.76 10.27
C GLU A 142 -13.45 10.04 9.57
N TYR A 143 -12.96 9.91 8.34
CA TYR A 143 -12.67 11.04 7.46
C TYR A 143 -13.75 11.18 6.40
N GLU A 144 -14.11 12.40 6.09
CA GLU A 144 -15.07 12.71 5.04
C GLU A 144 -14.65 13.95 4.28
N VAL A 145 -14.68 13.88 2.94
CA VAL A 145 -14.39 15.03 2.08
C VAL A 145 -15.32 15.05 0.88
N GLU A 146 -15.74 16.25 0.50
CA GLU A 146 -16.58 16.53 -0.67
C GLU A 146 -15.74 16.91 -1.86
N VAL A 147 -16.01 16.29 -3.04
CA VAL A 147 -15.30 16.54 -4.29
C VAL A 147 -16.30 16.59 -5.46
N PRO A 148 -16.33 17.63 -6.29
CA PRO A 148 -15.61 18.90 -6.13
C PRO A 148 -16.12 19.71 -4.93
N ASN A 149 -15.33 20.69 -4.52
CA ASN A 149 -15.70 21.63 -3.46
C ASN A 149 -15.52 23.10 -3.95
N GLY A 150 -15.68 24.05 -3.06
CA GLY A 150 -15.53 25.47 -3.41
C GLY A 150 -14.12 25.86 -3.88
N MET A 151 -13.10 25.06 -3.60
CA MET A 151 -11.70 25.32 -3.94
C MET A 151 -11.27 24.62 -5.23
N MET A 152 -11.89 23.49 -5.59
CA MET A 152 -11.53 22.66 -6.74
C MET A 152 -12.77 22.38 -7.59
N GLN A 153 -12.71 22.65 -8.89
CA GLN A 153 -13.82 22.42 -9.81
C GLN A 153 -13.32 21.72 -11.09
N PHE A 154 -14.14 20.82 -11.65
CA PHE A 154 -13.86 20.15 -12.92
C PHE A 154 -14.23 21.03 -14.10
N THR A 155 -13.38 21.05 -15.12
CA THR A 155 -13.61 21.76 -16.38
C THR A 155 -13.77 20.84 -17.58
N ARG A 156 -13.53 19.52 -17.38
CA ARG A 156 -13.67 18.49 -18.42
C ARG A 156 -14.41 17.29 -17.88
N SER A 157 -15.18 16.65 -18.77
CA SER A 157 -15.74 15.32 -18.51
C SER A 157 -14.69 14.25 -18.78
N GLY A 158 -14.83 13.10 -18.13
CA GLY A 158 -13.93 11.97 -18.31
C GLY A 158 -13.87 11.05 -17.09
N ASN A 159 -12.93 10.13 -17.15
CA ASN A 159 -12.59 9.26 -16.05
C ASN A 159 -11.57 9.96 -15.14
N TYR A 160 -11.74 9.82 -13.84
CA TYR A 160 -10.89 10.44 -12.84
C TYR A 160 -10.49 9.46 -11.76
N LEU A 161 -9.27 9.60 -11.27
CA LEU A 161 -8.78 8.90 -10.10
C LEU A 161 -8.60 9.92 -8.97
N LEU A 162 -9.34 9.75 -7.89
CA LEU A 162 -9.10 10.47 -6.64
C LEU A 162 -7.95 9.78 -5.92
N LYS A 163 -6.92 10.53 -5.57
CA LYS A 163 -5.71 10.09 -4.89
C LYS A 163 -5.59 10.79 -3.54
N VAL A 164 -5.54 10.01 -2.46
CA VAL A 164 -5.31 10.49 -1.09
C VAL A 164 -3.92 10.09 -0.64
N TYR A 165 -3.21 11.02 -0.01
CA TYR A 165 -1.83 10.86 0.44
C TYR A 165 -1.57 11.64 1.73
N ARG A 166 -0.45 11.34 2.43
CA ARG A 166 -0.09 11.97 3.71
C ARG A 166 0.74 13.23 3.52
N ASP A 167 0.57 14.18 4.43
CA ASP A 167 1.46 15.34 4.65
C ASP A 167 1.89 16.11 3.38
N SER A 168 1.10 16.12 2.32
CA SER A 168 1.44 16.71 1.03
C SER A 168 2.54 15.95 0.25
N ASP A 169 2.91 14.75 0.67
CA ASP A 169 3.80 13.86 -0.08
C ASP A 169 2.97 12.94 -0.98
N GLU A 170 2.93 13.27 -2.26
CA GLU A 170 2.15 12.51 -3.24
C GLU A 170 2.64 11.07 -3.46
N GLU A 171 3.81 10.70 -2.95
CA GLU A 171 4.35 9.34 -3.01
C GLU A 171 3.90 8.49 -1.82
N ASP A 172 3.54 9.11 -0.68
CA ASP A 172 2.98 8.40 0.48
C ASP A 172 1.46 8.21 0.33
N LEU A 173 1.09 7.23 -0.48
CA LEU A 173 -0.30 6.94 -0.85
C LEU A 173 -1.07 6.31 0.30
N VAL A 174 -2.29 6.77 0.53
CA VAL A 174 -3.25 6.21 1.49
C VAL A 174 -4.30 5.37 0.78
N LEU A 175 -4.95 5.93 -0.20
CA LEU A 175 -5.96 5.25 -1.01
C LEU A 175 -6.18 5.92 -2.37
N THR A 176 -6.77 5.16 -3.29
CA THR A 176 -7.27 5.67 -4.58
C THR A 176 -8.68 5.20 -4.86
N ARG A 177 -9.49 6.04 -5.51
CA ARG A 177 -10.86 5.72 -5.95
C ARG A 177 -11.14 6.29 -7.33
N ARG A 178 -11.74 5.48 -8.18
CA ARG A 178 -12.20 5.86 -9.52
C ARG A 178 -13.56 6.52 -9.45
N PHE A 179 -13.76 7.55 -10.27
CA PHE A 179 -15.06 8.18 -10.47
C PHE A 179 -15.13 8.76 -11.88
N MET A 180 -16.30 9.28 -12.26
CA MET A 180 -16.54 9.86 -13.58
C MET A 180 -17.24 11.22 -13.44
N VAL A 181 -16.88 12.12 -14.36
CA VAL A 181 -17.50 13.44 -14.52
C VAL A 181 -18.08 13.52 -15.94
#